data_f3c8748da24daaec3dee1c66806a6385
#
_entry.id   f3c8748da24daaec3dee1c66806a6385
#
_cell.length_a   1.000
_cell.length_b   1.000
_cell.length_c   1.000
_cell.angle_alpha   90.00
_cell.angle_beta   90.00
_cell.angle_gamma   90.00
#
_symmetry.space_group_name_H-M   'P 1'
#
loop_
_entity.id
_entity.type
_entity.pdbx_description
1 polymer ?
#
loop_
_entity_poly.entity_id
_entity_poly.type
_entity_poly.pdbx_seq_one_letter_code
_entity_poly.pdbx_strand_id
1 'polypeptide(L)'
;MIREATDNDREAIIQLIDEIFQEYGDRVFLEGAESDLMAISDEFYGKGGQFWVYEIDHQIIGTTAVVPDDAGKAVLKRVYLHKNYRGSGIADELLQKTQDWCRKNNFGTLCFWSDTRFERAHYFYEKRGFKRGGVRRMNDGNMPYEEFYFEKNLDA
;
A
#
# COMPACT_ATOMS: atom_id res chain seq x y z
N MET A 1 -15.01 7.82 -2.16
CA MET A 1 -14.43 9.07 -1.62
C MET A 1 -13.20 8.75 -0.77
N ILE A 2 -12.10 9.43 -1.04
CA ILE A 2 -10.86 9.23 -0.28
C ILE A 2 -10.90 10.10 0.97
N ARG A 3 -10.54 9.52 2.10
CA ARG A 3 -10.36 10.26 3.36
C ARG A 3 -9.19 9.67 4.14
N GLU A 4 -8.70 10.41 5.12
CA GLU A 4 -7.66 9.94 6.01
C GLU A 4 -8.20 8.84 6.91
N ALA A 5 -7.40 7.78 7.10
CA ALA A 5 -7.72 6.69 8.01
C ALA A 5 -7.47 7.11 9.46
N THR A 6 -8.20 6.52 10.37
CA THR A 6 -7.98 6.64 11.82
C THR A 6 -7.85 5.25 12.42
N ASP A 7 -7.45 5.16 13.69
CA ASP A 7 -7.36 3.87 14.38
C ASP A 7 -8.73 3.17 14.50
N ASN A 8 -9.82 3.93 14.38
CA ASN A 8 -11.18 3.36 14.36
C ASN A 8 -11.46 2.55 13.08
N ASP A 9 -10.68 2.77 12.03
CA ASP A 9 -10.81 2.04 10.76
C ASP A 9 -10.04 0.72 10.75
N ARG A 10 -9.28 0.43 11.79
CA ARG A 10 -8.35 -0.70 11.83
C ARG A 10 -8.99 -2.02 11.45
N GLU A 11 -10.12 -2.36 12.08
CA GLU A 11 -10.76 -3.65 11.84
C GLU A 11 -11.27 -3.78 10.40
N ALA A 12 -11.87 -2.72 9.86
CA ALA A 12 -12.35 -2.71 8.48
C ALA A 12 -11.21 -2.82 7.48
N ILE A 13 -10.09 -2.15 7.75
CA ILE A 13 -8.90 -2.21 6.91
C ILE A 13 -8.31 -3.62 6.93
N ILE A 14 -8.15 -4.21 8.12
CA ILE A 14 -7.63 -5.57 8.26
C ILE A 14 -8.51 -6.57 7.52
N GLN A 15 -9.82 -6.44 7.65
CA GLN A 15 -10.77 -7.32 6.96
C GLN A 15 -10.64 -7.22 5.45
N LEU A 16 -10.55 -6.02 4.91
CA LEU A 16 -10.37 -5.81 3.47
C LEU A 16 -9.09 -6.48 2.97
N ILE A 17 -7.97 -6.24 3.65
CA ILE A 17 -6.68 -6.78 3.25
C ILE A 17 -6.66 -8.31 3.36
N ASP A 18 -7.25 -8.84 4.44
CA ASP A 18 -7.33 -10.29 4.63
C ASP A 18 -8.16 -10.97 3.52
N GLU A 19 -9.27 -10.36 3.11
CA GLU A 19 -10.07 -10.85 1.99
C GLU A 19 -9.26 -10.90 0.69
N ILE A 20 -8.45 -9.87 0.45
CA ILE A 20 -7.58 -9.82 -0.73
C ILE A 20 -6.50 -10.91 -0.64
N PHE A 21 -5.88 -11.09 0.52
CA PHE A 21 -4.87 -12.13 0.73
C PHE A 21 -5.44 -13.53 0.48
N GLN A 22 -6.70 -13.75 0.85
CA GLN A 22 -7.37 -15.05 0.61
C GLN A 22 -7.48 -15.37 -0.88
N GLU A 23 -7.49 -14.40 -1.76
CA GLU A 23 -7.45 -14.62 -3.21
C GLU A 23 -6.17 -15.33 -3.65
N TYR A 24 -5.11 -15.22 -2.84
CA TYR A 24 -3.79 -15.81 -3.09
C TYR A 24 -3.48 -16.98 -2.14
N GLY A 25 -4.49 -17.45 -1.41
CA GLY A 25 -4.32 -18.53 -0.45
C GLY A 25 -3.57 -18.15 0.80
N ASP A 26 -3.56 -16.85 1.15
CA ASP A 26 -2.85 -16.31 2.32
C ASP A 26 -3.83 -15.63 3.28
N ARG A 27 -3.33 -15.23 4.43
CA ARG A 27 -4.05 -14.51 5.47
C ARG A 27 -3.15 -13.40 6.04
N VAL A 28 -3.78 -12.34 6.55
CA VAL A 28 -3.07 -11.29 7.28
C VAL A 28 -2.39 -11.90 8.51
N PHE A 29 -1.13 -11.50 8.75
CA PHE A 29 -0.34 -11.95 9.89
C PHE A 29 0.02 -10.75 10.77
N LEU A 30 -0.85 -10.47 11.75
CA LEU A 30 -0.73 -9.28 12.59
C LEU A 30 0.45 -9.32 13.57
N GLU A 31 1.03 -10.49 13.80
CA GLU A 31 2.20 -10.66 14.66
C GLU A 31 3.52 -10.47 13.91
N GLY A 32 3.47 -10.23 12.60
CA GLY A 32 4.65 -10.08 11.75
C GLY A 32 4.45 -9.05 10.66
N ALA A 33 4.39 -9.49 9.40
CA ALA A 33 4.39 -8.62 8.22
C ALA A 33 3.33 -7.52 8.23
N GLU A 34 2.16 -7.77 8.82
CA GLU A 34 1.05 -6.81 8.89
C GLU A 34 0.86 -6.19 10.27
N SER A 35 1.88 -6.25 11.14
CA SER A 35 1.80 -5.68 12.49
C SER A 35 1.57 -4.16 12.51
N ASP A 36 1.96 -3.45 11.46
CA ASP A 36 1.74 -2.01 11.34
C ASP A 36 0.24 -1.64 11.32
N LEU A 37 -0.63 -2.56 10.90
CA LEU A 37 -2.07 -2.34 10.87
C LEU A 37 -2.70 -2.27 12.27
N MET A 38 -1.98 -2.72 13.29
CA MET A 38 -2.47 -2.69 14.67
C MET A 38 -2.44 -1.29 15.29
N ALA A 39 -1.61 -0.39 14.77
CA ALA A 39 -1.43 0.95 15.31
C ALA A 39 -1.19 1.95 14.17
N ILE A 40 -2.26 2.27 13.44
CA ILE A 40 -2.18 3.13 12.24
C ILE A 40 -1.62 4.51 12.57
N SER A 41 -2.06 5.14 13.66
CA SER A 41 -1.53 6.45 14.05
C SER A 41 -0.03 6.40 14.30
N ASP A 42 0.45 5.44 15.08
CA ASP A 42 1.87 5.37 15.43
C ASP A 42 2.74 4.92 14.25
N GLU A 43 2.27 3.94 13.48
CA GLU A 43 3.07 3.30 12.45
C GLU A 43 3.11 4.08 11.13
N PHE A 44 2.14 4.96 10.90
CA PHE A 44 2.07 5.77 9.69
C PHE A 44 2.20 7.26 9.99
N TYR A 45 1.24 7.87 10.67
CA TYR A 45 1.30 9.29 11.01
C TYR A 45 2.48 9.61 11.93
N GLY A 46 2.71 8.77 12.94
CA GLY A 46 3.79 8.95 13.90
C GLY A 46 5.18 8.83 13.30
N LYS A 47 5.30 8.21 12.12
CA LYS A 47 6.58 8.09 11.39
C LYS A 47 6.71 9.16 10.30
N GLY A 48 5.84 10.15 10.28
CA GLY A 48 5.87 11.23 9.29
C GLY A 48 5.19 10.87 7.98
N GLY A 49 4.41 9.79 7.95
CA GLY A 49 3.69 9.33 6.78
C GLY A 49 2.21 9.62 6.82
N GLN A 50 1.46 8.90 6.02
CA GLN A 50 0.03 9.11 5.85
C GLN A 50 -0.67 7.79 5.49
N PHE A 51 -1.97 7.71 5.78
CA PHE A 51 -2.79 6.54 5.44
C PHE A 51 -4.16 7.02 5.00
N TRP A 52 -4.60 6.61 3.79
CA TRP A 52 -5.92 6.97 3.26
C TRP A 52 -6.75 5.72 3.01
N VAL A 53 -8.06 5.88 3.12
CA VAL A 53 -9.03 4.86 2.73
C VAL A 53 -9.96 5.42 1.66
N TYR A 54 -10.45 4.56 0.80
CA TYR A 54 -11.52 4.89 -0.14
C TYR A 54 -12.81 4.29 0.40
N GLU A 55 -13.79 5.14 0.64
CA GLU A 55 -15.05 4.76 1.27
C GLU A 55 -16.21 4.96 0.31
N ILE A 56 -17.05 3.93 0.17
CA ILE A 56 -18.30 3.96 -0.59
C ILE A 56 -19.38 3.36 0.30
N ASP A 57 -20.51 4.09 0.48
CA ASP A 57 -21.65 3.64 1.27
C ASP A 57 -21.23 3.15 2.67
N HIS A 58 -20.37 3.92 3.34
CA HIS A 58 -19.84 3.63 4.67
C HIS A 58 -18.98 2.36 4.75
N GLN A 59 -18.52 1.85 3.59
CA GLN A 59 -17.62 0.70 3.53
C GLN A 59 -16.26 1.10 2.96
N ILE A 60 -15.20 0.62 3.58
CA ILE A 60 -13.84 0.80 3.09
C ILE A 60 -13.58 -0.24 2.01
N ILE A 61 -13.34 0.22 0.77
CA ILE A 61 -13.14 -0.66 -0.38
C ILE A 61 -11.73 -0.53 -0.97
N GLY A 62 -10.94 0.40 -0.49
CA GLY A 62 -9.56 0.57 -0.94
C GLY A 62 -8.72 1.29 0.10
N THR A 63 -7.41 1.11 0.00
CA THR A 63 -6.43 1.73 0.89
C THR A 63 -5.20 2.15 0.13
N THR A 64 -4.49 3.16 0.65
CA THR A 64 -3.12 3.52 0.26
C THR A 64 -2.43 4.19 1.44
N ALA A 65 -1.14 3.98 1.57
CA ALA A 65 -0.37 4.57 2.65
C ALA A 65 1.04 4.88 2.17
N VAL A 66 1.73 5.73 2.90
CA VAL A 66 3.10 6.11 2.61
C VAL A 66 3.82 6.44 3.91
N VAL A 67 5.10 6.05 3.99
CA VAL A 67 5.99 6.44 5.09
C VAL A 67 7.34 6.85 4.48
N PRO A 68 8.04 7.84 5.08
CA PRO A 68 9.39 8.13 4.66
C PRO A 68 10.36 7.05 5.12
N ASP A 69 11.41 6.81 4.35
CA ASP A 69 12.51 5.93 4.77
C ASP A 69 13.72 6.76 5.23
N ASP A 70 14.77 6.07 5.69
CA ASP A 70 15.97 6.73 6.20
C ASP A 70 16.83 7.38 5.10
N ALA A 71 16.58 7.03 3.83
CA ALA A 71 17.31 7.57 2.68
C ALA A 71 16.60 8.78 2.06
N GLY A 72 15.51 9.26 2.64
CA GLY A 72 14.75 10.41 2.12
C GLY A 72 13.80 10.07 0.99
N LYS A 73 13.50 8.80 0.78
CA LYS A 73 12.49 8.37 -0.19
C LYS A 73 11.15 8.17 0.51
N ALA A 74 10.07 8.28 -0.24
CA ALA A 74 8.75 7.90 0.23
C ALA A 74 8.51 6.43 -0.12
N VAL A 75 8.01 5.66 0.85
CA VAL A 75 7.71 4.22 0.67
C VAL A 75 6.20 4.04 0.61
N LEU A 76 5.71 3.62 -0.55
CA LEU A 76 4.31 3.30 -0.76
C LEU A 76 3.97 2.00 -0.03
N LYS A 77 2.88 2.02 0.73
CA LYS A 77 2.45 0.85 1.52
C LYS A 77 0.94 0.67 1.42
N ARG A 78 0.53 -0.56 1.63
CA ARG A 78 -0.88 -0.91 1.84
C ARG A 78 -1.80 -0.41 0.74
N VAL A 79 -1.40 -0.59 -0.52
CA VAL A 79 -2.25 -0.28 -1.67
C VAL A 79 -3.08 -1.52 -1.99
N TYR A 80 -4.34 -1.47 -1.65
CA TYR A 80 -5.28 -2.57 -1.86
C TYR A 80 -6.60 -2.04 -2.38
N LEU A 81 -7.27 -2.83 -3.22
CA LEU A 81 -8.58 -2.50 -3.76
C LEU A 81 -9.45 -3.75 -3.80
N HIS A 82 -10.64 -3.63 -3.24
CA HIS A 82 -11.62 -4.71 -3.27
C HIS A 82 -11.88 -5.15 -4.72
N LYS A 83 -11.96 -6.45 -4.95
CA LYS A 83 -12.07 -7.05 -6.28
C LYS A 83 -13.23 -6.50 -7.12
N ASN A 84 -14.35 -6.15 -6.47
CA ASN A 84 -15.53 -5.64 -7.15
C ASN A 84 -15.35 -4.23 -7.74
N TYR A 85 -14.27 -3.55 -7.36
CA TYR A 85 -13.97 -2.18 -7.81
C TYR A 85 -12.75 -2.10 -8.71
N ARG A 86 -12.15 -3.23 -9.06
CA ARG A 86 -11.01 -3.26 -9.99
C ARG A 86 -11.45 -2.84 -11.37
N GLY A 87 -10.61 -2.06 -12.07
CA GLY A 87 -10.93 -1.52 -13.37
C GLY A 87 -11.83 -0.29 -13.35
N SER A 88 -12.12 0.25 -12.17
CA SER A 88 -13.02 1.41 -11.99
C SER A 88 -12.32 2.77 -12.01
N GLY A 89 -10.97 2.78 -12.00
CA GLY A 89 -10.18 4.01 -11.87
C GLY A 89 -9.85 4.39 -10.43
N ILE A 90 -10.38 3.67 -9.43
CA ILE A 90 -10.14 3.98 -8.02
C ILE A 90 -8.67 3.76 -7.64
N ALA A 91 -8.02 2.73 -8.19
CA ALA A 91 -6.59 2.50 -7.95
C ALA A 91 -5.75 3.69 -8.41
N ASP A 92 -6.08 4.29 -9.54
CA ASP A 92 -5.41 5.50 -10.03
C ASP A 92 -5.64 6.69 -9.11
N GLU A 93 -6.85 6.85 -8.59
CA GLU A 93 -7.15 7.93 -7.64
C GLU A 93 -6.34 7.77 -6.36
N LEU A 94 -6.22 6.55 -5.83
CA LEU A 94 -5.43 6.26 -4.64
C LEU A 94 -3.95 6.53 -4.88
N LEU A 95 -3.41 6.08 -6.01
CA LEU A 95 -2.01 6.32 -6.37
C LEU A 95 -1.73 7.81 -6.55
N GLN A 96 -2.62 8.52 -7.24
CA GLN A 96 -2.48 9.96 -7.46
C GLN A 96 -2.47 10.72 -6.13
N LYS A 97 -3.35 10.34 -5.21
CA LYS A 97 -3.40 10.94 -3.86
C LYS A 97 -2.05 10.82 -3.16
N THR A 98 -1.45 9.63 -3.21
CA THR A 98 -0.15 9.37 -2.61
C THR A 98 0.95 10.17 -3.29
N GLN A 99 0.98 10.19 -4.62
CA GLN A 99 1.99 10.94 -5.37
C GLN A 99 1.90 12.45 -5.12
N ASP A 100 0.69 13.00 -5.03
CA ASP A 100 0.49 14.42 -4.75
C ASP A 100 1.01 14.77 -3.36
N TRP A 101 0.75 13.92 -2.36
CA TRP A 101 1.28 14.09 -1.02
C TRP A 101 2.80 14.07 -1.02
N CYS A 102 3.40 13.13 -1.76
CA CYS A 102 4.86 13.04 -1.87
C CYS A 102 5.46 14.31 -2.44
N ARG A 103 4.90 14.83 -3.54
CA ARG A 103 5.39 16.06 -4.16
C ARG A 103 5.24 17.26 -3.23
N LYS A 104 4.11 17.36 -2.55
CA LYS A 104 3.82 18.44 -1.60
C LYS A 104 4.78 18.43 -0.42
N ASN A 105 5.26 17.26 -0.03
CA ASN A 105 6.19 17.09 1.09
C ASN A 105 7.65 16.92 0.63
N ASN A 106 7.94 17.25 -0.62
CA ASN A 106 9.29 17.31 -1.20
C ASN A 106 9.99 15.93 -1.31
N PHE A 107 9.22 14.87 -1.53
CA PHE A 107 9.79 13.56 -1.86
C PHE A 107 9.91 13.43 -3.37
N GLY A 108 11.13 13.24 -3.84
CA GLY A 108 11.41 13.09 -5.28
C GLY A 108 11.29 11.66 -5.79
N THR A 109 11.20 10.68 -4.89
CA THR A 109 11.16 9.27 -5.25
C THR A 109 10.11 8.54 -4.42
N LEU A 110 9.30 7.74 -5.10
CA LEU A 110 8.35 6.83 -4.48
C LEU A 110 8.77 5.41 -4.80
N CYS A 111 8.94 4.57 -3.77
CA CYS A 111 9.39 3.20 -3.94
C CYS A 111 8.58 2.25 -3.05
N PHE A 112 8.67 0.96 -3.34
CA PHE A 112 8.02 -0.05 -2.50
C PHE A 112 8.54 -1.44 -2.84
N TRP A 113 8.27 -2.38 -1.93
CA TRP A 113 8.44 -3.80 -2.15
C TRP A 113 7.05 -4.43 -2.24
N SER A 114 6.84 -5.35 -3.17
CA SER A 114 5.55 -6.00 -3.38
C SER A 114 5.71 -7.49 -3.60
N ASP A 115 4.86 -8.27 -2.94
CA ASP A 115 4.82 -9.73 -3.06
C ASP A 115 4.77 -10.12 -4.54
N THR A 116 5.61 -11.06 -4.93
CA THR A 116 5.74 -11.51 -6.33
C THR A 116 4.46 -12.08 -6.91
N ARG A 117 3.53 -12.53 -6.05
CA ARG A 117 2.25 -13.10 -6.47
C ARG A 117 1.27 -12.05 -7.02
N PHE A 118 1.47 -10.77 -6.68
CA PHE A 118 0.56 -9.68 -7.07
C PHE A 118 0.82 -9.18 -8.49
N GLU A 119 0.82 -10.08 -9.47
CA GLU A 119 1.17 -9.78 -10.86
C GLU A 119 0.35 -8.65 -11.48
N ARG A 120 -0.97 -8.64 -11.20
CA ARG A 120 -1.88 -7.61 -11.71
C ARG A 120 -1.49 -6.22 -11.22
N ALA A 121 -1.12 -6.11 -9.94
CA ALA A 121 -0.66 -4.86 -9.36
C ALA A 121 0.66 -4.42 -10.00
N HIS A 122 1.59 -5.35 -10.24
CA HIS A 122 2.89 -5.02 -10.85
C HIS A 122 2.71 -4.46 -12.25
N TYR A 123 1.82 -5.06 -13.05
CA TYR A 123 1.49 -4.56 -14.38
C TYR A 123 0.91 -3.14 -14.32
N PHE A 124 0.00 -2.91 -13.36
CA PHE A 124 -0.58 -1.59 -13.10
C PHE A 124 0.50 -0.54 -12.83
N TYR A 125 1.45 -0.86 -11.94
CA TYR A 125 2.52 0.07 -11.56
C TYR A 125 3.49 0.31 -12.70
N GLU A 126 3.89 -0.72 -13.42
CA GLU A 126 4.83 -0.59 -14.54
C GLU A 126 4.26 0.32 -15.63
N LYS A 127 2.97 0.24 -15.90
CA LYS A 127 2.30 1.14 -16.84
C LYS A 127 2.32 2.60 -16.39
N ARG A 128 2.49 2.84 -15.09
CA ARG A 128 2.46 4.19 -14.51
C ARG A 128 3.84 4.73 -14.17
N GLY A 129 4.86 4.13 -14.75
CA GLY A 129 6.22 4.64 -14.69
C GLY A 129 7.08 4.08 -13.58
N PHE A 130 6.60 3.10 -12.82
CA PHE A 130 7.44 2.41 -11.85
C PHE A 130 8.35 1.41 -12.56
N LYS A 131 9.61 1.39 -12.17
CA LYS A 131 10.60 0.44 -12.70
C LYS A 131 10.82 -0.66 -11.69
N ARG A 132 10.76 -1.90 -12.18
CA ARG A 132 11.03 -3.07 -11.36
C ARG A 132 12.54 -3.21 -11.13
N GLY A 133 12.90 -3.40 -9.88
CA GLY A 133 14.29 -3.66 -9.48
C GLY A 133 14.51 -5.11 -9.08
N GLY A 134 15.29 -5.31 -8.02
CA GLY A 134 15.65 -6.63 -7.54
C GLY A 134 14.52 -7.33 -6.79
N VAL A 135 14.83 -8.54 -6.32
CA VAL A 135 13.92 -9.38 -5.54
C VAL A 135 14.55 -9.63 -4.16
N ARG A 136 13.72 -9.73 -3.14
CA ARG A 136 14.15 -10.15 -1.80
C ARG A 136 13.25 -11.26 -1.27
N ARG A 137 13.80 -12.08 -0.36
CA ARG A 137 13.06 -13.14 0.32
C ARG A 137 12.68 -12.67 1.71
N MET A 138 11.42 -12.94 2.09
CA MET A 138 10.86 -12.55 3.38
C MET A 138 10.35 -13.77 4.14
N ASN A 139 10.40 -13.71 5.46
CA ASN A 139 9.96 -14.79 6.33
C ASN A 139 9.23 -14.24 7.58
N ASP A 140 8.49 -13.16 7.41
CA ASP A 140 7.75 -12.50 8.50
C ASP A 140 6.24 -12.68 8.40
N GLY A 141 5.78 -13.54 7.48
CA GLY A 141 4.37 -13.86 7.28
C GLY A 141 4.04 -15.30 7.71
N ASN A 142 2.87 -15.79 7.29
CA ASN A 142 2.41 -17.15 7.58
C ASN A 142 3.29 -18.21 6.92
N MET A 143 3.93 -17.87 5.80
CA MET A 143 4.87 -18.73 5.08
C MET A 143 5.89 -17.83 4.36
N PRO A 144 7.07 -18.37 4.00
CA PRO A 144 8.06 -17.59 3.26
C PRO A 144 7.50 -17.08 1.93
N TYR A 145 7.90 -15.87 1.53
CA TYR A 145 7.49 -15.26 0.27
C TYR A 145 8.60 -14.39 -0.26
N GLU A 146 8.46 -13.96 -1.52
CA GLU A 146 9.42 -13.06 -2.16
C GLU A 146 8.72 -11.77 -2.57
N GLU A 147 9.50 -10.68 -2.66
CA GLU A 147 9.00 -9.37 -3.08
C GLU A 147 9.90 -8.79 -4.15
N PHE A 148 9.28 -8.09 -5.13
CA PHE A 148 9.99 -7.27 -6.10
C PHE A 148 10.08 -5.83 -5.59
N TYR A 149 11.18 -5.16 -5.91
CA TYR A 149 11.35 -3.72 -5.65
C TYR A 149 10.84 -2.92 -6.84
N PHE A 150 10.15 -1.82 -6.55
CA PHE A 150 9.66 -0.87 -7.55
C PHE A 150 10.03 0.55 -7.15
N GLU A 151 10.34 1.39 -8.13
CA GLU A 151 10.73 2.77 -7.88
C GLU A 151 10.25 3.67 -9.02
N LYS A 152 9.82 4.89 -8.66
CA LYS A 152 9.42 5.91 -9.61
C LYS A 152 9.99 7.26 -9.19
N ASN A 153 10.60 7.97 -10.14
CA ASN A 153 11.05 9.35 -9.95
C ASN A 153 9.85 10.27 -10.16
N LEU A 154 9.48 11.04 -9.13
CA LEU A 154 8.33 11.94 -9.15
C LEU A 154 8.64 13.31 -9.75
N ASP A 155 9.91 13.63 -9.89
CA ASP A 155 10.36 14.92 -10.46
C ASP A 155 10.40 14.89 -11.98
N ALA A 156 10.24 13.72 -12.56
CA ALA A 156 10.29 13.53 -14.01
C ALA A 156 8.94 13.80 -14.67
#